data_d5a3806c2c77b564042b60f9f410e465
#
_entry.id   d5a3806c2c77b564042b60f9f410e465
#
_cell.length_a   1.000
_cell.length_b   1.000
_cell.length_c   1.000
_cell.angle_alpha   90.00
_cell.angle_beta   90.00
_cell.angle_gamma   90.00
#
_symmetry.space_group_name_H-M   'P 1'
#
loop_
_entity.id
_entity.type
_entity.pdbx_description
1 polymer ?
#
loop_
_entity_poly.entity_id
_entity_poly.type
_entity_poly.pdbx_seq_one_letter_code
_entity_poly.pdbx_strand_id
1 'polypeptide(L)'
;MQHTWLMGLLDRFRRRGRGVSSTGAIVRGADNSDQDHLLQFIRTRKGVEGFVEPRTTVTDVTLLLVAHDGEWTRRRVSSVEWAHKFANRNGVPSYDAGLVGIPDRMRAYNRAQKEQLKRQLDTDLDGPATES
;
A
#
# COMPACT_ATOMS: atom_id res chain seq x y z
N MET A 1 -18.40 14.91 -5.60
CA MET A 1 -17.21 14.47 -6.34
C MET A 1 -16.63 13.19 -5.81
N GLN A 2 -16.30 13.17 -4.54
CA GLN A 2 -15.70 11.98 -3.98
C GLN A 2 -16.62 10.78 -4.00
N HIS A 3 -17.90 11.01 -3.85
CA HIS A 3 -18.87 9.92 -3.88
C HIS A 3 -18.89 9.24 -5.23
N THR A 4 -18.88 10.02 -6.29
CA THR A 4 -18.89 9.46 -7.62
C THR A 4 -17.65 8.61 -7.87
N TRP A 5 -16.53 9.10 -7.38
CA TRP A 5 -15.27 8.37 -7.53
C TRP A 5 -15.33 7.04 -6.82
N LEU A 6 -15.84 7.04 -5.59
CA LEU A 6 -15.94 5.82 -4.82
C LEU A 6 -16.87 4.81 -5.47
N MET A 7 -17.98 5.28 -6.00
CA MET A 7 -18.91 4.38 -6.65
C MET A 7 -18.33 3.77 -7.90
N GLY A 8 -17.60 4.55 -8.66
CA GLY A 8 -16.93 4.02 -9.82
C GLY A 8 -15.92 2.96 -9.46
N LEU A 9 -15.24 3.17 -8.37
CA LEU A 9 -14.25 2.22 -7.91
C LEU A 9 -14.90 0.91 -7.49
N LEU A 10 -16.00 1.00 -6.77
CA LEU A 10 -16.73 -0.17 -6.34
C LEU A 10 -17.29 -0.96 -7.52
N ASP A 11 -17.79 -0.25 -8.51
CA ASP A 11 -18.31 -0.91 -9.71
C ASP A 11 -17.21 -1.69 -10.41
N ARG A 12 -16.06 -1.06 -10.55
CA ARG A 12 -14.93 -1.71 -11.17
C ARG A 12 -14.51 -2.94 -10.39
N PHE A 13 -14.53 -2.80 -9.10
CA PHE A 13 -14.16 -3.89 -8.22
C PHE A 13 -15.12 -5.07 -8.37
N ARG A 14 -16.38 -4.80 -8.43
CA ARG A 14 -17.38 -5.84 -8.57
C ARG A 14 -17.27 -6.56 -9.89
N ARG A 15 -17.08 -5.82 -10.97
CA ARG A 15 -16.93 -6.44 -12.27
C ARG A 15 -15.72 -7.34 -12.31
N ARG A 16 -14.67 -6.87 -11.70
CA ARG A 16 -13.46 -7.66 -11.63
C ARG A 16 -13.66 -8.91 -10.80
N GLY A 17 -14.42 -8.79 -9.75
CA GLY A 17 -14.72 -9.93 -8.92
C GLY A 17 -15.38 -11.05 -9.69
N ARG A 18 -16.24 -10.69 -10.60
CA ARG A 18 -16.88 -11.70 -11.42
C ARG A 18 -15.96 -12.26 -12.48
N GLY A 19 -15.17 -11.39 -13.08
CA GLY A 19 -14.24 -11.85 -14.08
C GLY A 19 -13.10 -12.63 -13.52
N VAL A 20 -12.85 -12.40 -12.29
CA VAL A 20 -11.70 -13.00 -11.62
C VAL A 20 -11.80 -14.49 -11.48
N SER A 21 -12.96 -15.00 -11.63
CA SER A 21 -13.02 -16.43 -11.65
C SER A 21 -12.03 -17.00 -12.65
N SER A 22 -11.59 -16.19 -13.56
CA SER A 22 -10.48 -16.62 -14.35
C SER A 22 -9.27 -16.62 -13.48
N THR A 23 -8.96 -17.70 -13.03
CA THR A 23 -7.90 -17.98 -12.13
C THR A 23 -6.54 -17.54 -12.56
N GLY A 24 -6.34 -17.33 -13.85
CA GLY A 24 -5.04 -16.96 -14.33
C GLY A 24 -4.49 -15.71 -13.70
N ALA A 25 -5.37 -14.77 -13.39
CA ALA A 25 -4.95 -13.51 -12.82
C ALA A 25 -4.36 -13.68 -11.43
N ILE A 26 -4.84 -14.65 -10.70
CA ILE A 26 -4.40 -14.86 -9.33
C ILE A 26 -2.97 -15.35 -9.27
N VAL A 27 -2.61 -16.19 -10.21
CA VAL A 27 -1.32 -16.84 -10.20
C VAL A 27 -0.20 -15.86 -10.47
N ARG A 28 -0.51 -14.73 -11.08
CA ARG A 28 0.51 -13.82 -11.53
C ARG A 28 0.90 -12.75 -10.56
N GLY A 29 0.39 -12.72 -9.35
CA GLY A 29 0.74 -11.71 -8.39
C GLY A 29 -0.23 -10.55 -8.44
N ALA A 30 0.27 -9.33 -8.63
CA ALA A 30 -0.58 -8.16 -8.56
C ALA A 30 -1.70 -8.23 -9.58
N ASP A 31 -2.93 -8.22 -9.11
CA ASP A 31 -4.07 -8.14 -10.00
C ASP A 31 -4.40 -6.67 -10.25
N ASN A 32 -5.48 -6.43 -10.98
CA ASN A 32 -5.83 -5.06 -11.34
C ASN A 32 -6.15 -4.20 -10.13
N SER A 33 -6.73 -4.78 -9.10
CA SER A 33 -7.06 -3.99 -7.91
C SER A 33 -5.80 -3.61 -7.14
N ASP A 34 -4.79 -4.47 -7.12
CA ASP A 34 -3.52 -4.13 -6.50
C ASP A 34 -2.82 -3.03 -7.28
N GLN A 35 -2.84 -3.12 -8.60
CA GLN A 35 -2.25 -2.08 -9.44
C GLN A 35 -2.95 -0.75 -9.25
N ASP A 36 -4.28 -0.76 -9.22
CA ASP A 36 -5.06 0.46 -9.02
C ASP A 36 -4.72 1.09 -7.68
N HIS A 37 -4.58 0.27 -6.65
CA HIS A 37 -4.22 0.76 -5.33
C HIS A 37 -2.85 1.42 -5.35
N LEU A 38 -1.89 0.78 -5.98
CA LEU A 38 -0.53 1.34 -6.06
C LEU A 38 -0.52 2.64 -6.85
N LEU A 39 -1.24 2.67 -7.97
CA LEU A 39 -1.31 3.87 -8.79
C LEU A 39 -1.94 5.02 -8.04
N GLN A 40 -2.98 4.73 -7.28
CA GLN A 40 -3.65 5.77 -6.53
C GLN A 40 -2.74 6.33 -5.45
N PHE A 41 -1.99 5.47 -4.79
CA PHE A 41 -1.03 5.92 -3.79
C PHE A 41 -0.01 6.86 -4.42
N ILE A 42 0.50 6.50 -5.59
CA ILE A 42 1.48 7.33 -6.30
C ILE A 42 0.88 8.68 -6.67
N ARG A 43 -0.35 8.68 -7.14
CA ARG A 43 -0.99 9.91 -7.61
C ARG A 43 -1.38 10.87 -6.50
N THR A 44 -1.67 10.33 -5.33
CA THR A 44 -2.20 11.15 -4.23
C THR A 44 -1.15 11.53 -3.21
N ARG A 45 0.06 11.01 -3.31
CA ARG A 45 1.15 11.33 -2.37
C ARG A 45 2.33 11.89 -3.13
N LYS A 46 3.18 12.61 -2.39
CA LYS A 46 4.35 13.25 -2.96
C LYS A 46 5.61 12.55 -2.50
N GLY A 47 6.64 12.61 -3.36
CA GLY A 47 7.93 12.06 -3.02
C GLY A 47 7.91 10.57 -2.75
N VAL A 48 7.12 9.85 -3.53
CA VAL A 48 6.98 8.41 -3.34
C VAL A 48 8.21 7.70 -3.88
N GLU A 49 8.73 6.79 -3.08
CA GLU A 49 9.81 5.89 -3.49
C GLU A 49 9.35 4.46 -3.35
N GLY A 50 9.83 3.60 -4.24
CA GLY A 50 9.47 2.20 -4.24
C GLY A 50 10.59 1.33 -3.69
N PHE A 51 10.23 0.37 -2.87
CA PHE A 51 11.18 -0.59 -2.32
C PHE A 51 10.68 -1.98 -2.64
N VAL A 52 11.43 -2.69 -3.44
CA VAL A 52 11.06 -4.02 -3.87
C VAL A 52 11.58 -5.02 -2.86
N GLU A 53 10.66 -5.76 -2.27
CA GLU A 53 10.99 -6.76 -1.27
C GLU A 53 11.00 -8.12 -1.96
N PRO A 54 12.16 -8.77 -2.02
CA PRO A 54 12.26 -10.03 -2.75
C PRO A 54 11.52 -11.15 -2.04
N ARG A 55 11.27 -12.20 -2.81
CA ARG A 55 10.60 -13.38 -2.28
C ARG A 55 11.42 -14.02 -1.17
N THR A 56 10.72 -14.52 -0.17
CA THR A 56 11.32 -15.37 0.85
C THR A 56 10.63 -16.73 0.83
N THR A 57 10.99 -17.59 1.77
CA THR A 57 10.35 -18.91 1.84
C THR A 57 8.88 -18.81 2.22
N VAL A 58 8.49 -17.72 2.85
CA VAL A 58 7.11 -17.57 3.33
C VAL A 58 6.36 -16.40 2.68
N THR A 59 7.03 -15.56 1.92
CA THR A 59 6.37 -14.40 1.32
C THR A 59 6.72 -14.28 -0.15
N ASP A 60 5.76 -13.74 -0.90
CA ASP A 60 5.98 -13.43 -2.32
C ASP A 60 6.68 -12.09 -2.45
N VAL A 61 7.04 -11.77 -3.69
CA VAL A 61 7.62 -10.45 -3.98
C VAL A 61 6.57 -9.38 -3.73
N THR A 62 6.97 -8.33 -3.04
CA THR A 62 6.07 -7.20 -2.76
C THR A 62 6.72 -5.90 -3.20
N LEU A 63 5.86 -4.94 -3.53
CA LEU A 63 6.30 -3.58 -3.80
C LEU A 63 5.79 -2.69 -2.69
N LEU A 64 6.72 -2.08 -1.99
CA LEU A 64 6.44 -1.16 -0.91
C LEU A 64 6.64 0.26 -1.44
N LEU A 65 5.61 1.09 -1.32
CA LEU A 65 5.68 2.49 -1.70
C LEU A 65 5.67 3.33 -0.44
N VAL A 66 6.61 4.25 -0.35
CA VAL A 66 6.74 5.11 0.83
C VAL A 66 6.74 6.56 0.37
N ALA A 67 5.80 7.34 0.89
CA ALA A 67 5.71 8.76 0.57
C ALA A 67 6.73 9.55 1.38
N HIS A 68 6.88 10.84 1.06
CA HIS A 68 7.92 11.66 1.68
C HIS A 68 7.73 11.82 3.18
N ASP A 69 6.48 11.72 3.65
CA ASP A 69 6.20 11.85 5.09
C ASP A 69 6.28 10.51 5.83
N GLY A 70 6.60 9.45 5.11
CA GLY A 70 6.70 8.13 5.70
C GLY A 70 5.46 7.27 5.57
N GLU A 71 4.36 7.83 5.10
CA GLU A 71 3.18 7.02 4.83
C GLU A 71 3.49 5.99 3.77
N TRP A 72 2.94 4.78 3.90
CA TRP A 72 3.36 3.69 3.03
C TRP A 72 2.20 2.76 2.72
N THR A 73 2.39 2.00 1.64
CA THR A 73 1.50 0.91 1.31
C THR A 73 2.33 -0.21 0.69
N ARG A 74 1.81 -1.41 0.75
CA ARG A 74 2.52 -2.59 0.26
C ARG A 74 1.55 -3.51 -0.43
N ARG A 75 1.96 -4.00 -1.60
CA ARG A 75 1.13 -4.95 -2.36
C ARG A 75 2.01 -6.01 -2.98
N ARG A 76 1.49 -7.22 -3.06
CA ARG A 76 2.16 -8.32 -3.71
C ARG A 76 2.18 -8.08 -5.22
N VAL A 77 3.29 -8.43 -5.86
CA VAL A 77 3.46 -8.24 -7.29
C VAL A 77 4.02 -9.51 -7.90
N SER A 78 4.02 -9.57 -9.23
CA SER A 78 4.38 -10.79 -9.92
C SER A 78 5.87 -11.10 -9.86
N SER A 79 6.71 -10.08 -9.91
CA SER A 79 8.15 -10.30 -9.90
C SER A 79 8.90 -9.04 -9.52
N VAL A 80 10.17 -9.19 -9.19
CA VAL A 80 11.05 -8.06 -8.91
C VAL A 80 11.13 -7.15 -10.13
N GLU A 81 11.27 -7.73 -11.30
CA GLU A 81 11.36 -6.95 -12.53
C GLU A 81 10.09 -6.16 -12.79
N TRP A 82 8.96 -6.80 -12.59
CA TRP A 82 7.69 -6.11 -12.76
C TRP A 82 7.58 -4.91 -11.84
N ALA A 83 8.01 -5.09 -10.60
CA ALA A 83 7.93 -4.03 -9.60
C ALA A 83 8.76 -2.81 -10.00
N HIS A 84 9.99 -3.05 -10.42
CA HIS A 84 10.86 -1.96 -10.85
C HIS A 84 10.32 -1.25 -12.08
N LYS A 85 9.85 -2.03 -13.05
CA LYS A 85 9.28 -1.44 -14.26
C LYS A 85 8.04 -0.63 -13.98
N PHE A 86 7.17 -1.14 -13.13
CA PHE A 86 5.95 -0.45 -12.77
C PHE A 86 6.27 0.88 -12.09
N ALA A 87 7.15 0.86 -11.11
CA ALA A 87 7.52 2.07 -10.39
C ALA A 87 8.14 3.10 -11.33
N ASN A 88 9.12 2.67 -12.11
CA ASN A 88 9.84 3.58 -13.00
C ASN A 88 8.94 4.16 -14.07
N ARG A 89 8.02 3.36 -14.59
CA ARG A 89 7.07 3.84 -15.59
C ARG A 89 6.17 4.93 -15.03
N ASN A 90 5.94 4.91 -13.75
CA ASN A 90 5.09 5.90 -13.08
C ASN A 90 5.91 7.00 -12.39
N GLY A 91 7.17 7.12 -12.74
CA GLY A 91 8.00 8.20 -12.23
C GLY A 91 8.47 8.02 -10.81
N VAL A 92 8.45 6.79 -10.33
CA VAL A 92 8.84 6.47 -8.96
C VAL A 92 10.19 5.76 -8.98
N PRO A 93 11.20 6.30 -8.29
CA PRO A 93 12.46 5.57 -8.16
C PRO A 93 12.23 4.30 -7.34
N SER A 94 12.93 3.25 -7.71
CA SER A 94 12.75 1.97 -7.04
C SER A 94 14.10 1.40 -6.61
N TYR A 95 14.09 0.76 -5.46
CA TYR A 95 15.29 0.22 -4.82
C TYR A 95 15.02 -1.20 -4.38
N ASP A 96 16.09 -1.95 -4.19
CA ASP A 96 16.01 -3.29 -3.64
C ASP A 96 16.03 -3.17 -2.12
N ALA A 97 14.92 -3.53 -1.49
CA ALA A 97 14.78 -3.39 -0.05
C ALA A 97 15.79 -4.25 0.72
N GLY A 98 16.18 -5.36 0.13
CA GLY A 98 17.19 -6.21 0.76
C GLY A 98 18.56 -5.57 0.83
N LEU A 99 18.86 -4.66 -0.09
CA LEU A 99 20.12 -3.97 -0.12
C LEU A 99 20.12 -2.66 0.65
N VAL A 100 19.08 -1.85 0.47
CA VAL A 100 19.08 -0.50 1.05
C VAL A 100 18.27 -0.40 2.34
N GLY A 101 17.47 -1.39 2.62
CA GLY A 101 16.61 -1.34 3.80
C GLY A 101 15.40 -0.47 3.62
N ILE A 102 14.61 -0.37 4.68
CA ILE A 102 13.40 0.43 4.72
C ILE A 102 13.76 1.81 5.25
N PRO A 103 13.20 2.89 4.67
CA PRO A 103 13.59 4.24 5.11
C PRO A 103 13.16 4.54 6.53
N ASP A 104 13.96 5.33 7.22
CA ASP A 104 13.70 5.70 8.60
C ASP A 104 12.39 6.48 8.75
N ARG A 105 12.03 7.27 7.75
CA ARG A 105 10.79 8.04 7.80
C ARG A 105 9.58 7.14 7.89
N MET A 106 9.66 5.93 7.35
CA MET A 106 8.57 4.97 7.48
C MET A 106 8.45 4.49 8.92
N ARG A 107 9.58 4.23 9.56
CA ARG A 107 9.57 3.84 10.96
C ARG A 107 9.04 4.95 11.85
N ALA A 108 9.42 6.18 11.55
CA ALA A 108 8.94 7.33 12.30
C ALA A 108 7.43 7.50 12.13
N TYR A 109 6.96 7.32 10.91
CA TYR A 109 5.53 7.39 10.63
C TYR A 109 4.77 6.35 11.44
N ASN A 110 5.26 5.12 11.43
CA ASN A 110 4.62 4.04 12.17
C ASN A 110 4.59 4.31 13.66
N ARG A 111 5.67 4.86 14.18
CA ARG A 111 5.76 5.22 15.60
C ARG A 111 4.73 6.28 15.94
N ALA A 112 4.62 7.31 15.12
CA ALA A 112 3.67 8.38 15.33
C ALA A 112 2.24 7.88 15.30
N GLN A 113 1.93 7.01 14.35
CA GLN A 113 0.60 6.43 14.23
C GLN A 113 0.27 5.59 15.45
N LYS A 114 1.22 4.83 15.91
CA LYS A 114 1.03 3.98 17.08
C LYS A 114 0.78 4.80 18.33
N GLU A 115 1.52 5.86 18.50
CA GLU A 115 1.34 6.74 19.65
C GLU A 115 0.01 7.46 19.61
N GLN A 116 -0.38 7.89 18.44
CA GLN A 116 -1.66 8.56 18.25
C GLN A 116 -2.81 7.63 18.58
N LEU A 117 -2.72 6.40 18.11
CA LEU A 117 -3.74 5.40 18.40
C LEU A 117 -3.82 5.13 19.89
N LYS A 118 -2.67 5.03 20.54
CA LYS A 118 -2.64 4.79 21.97
C LYS A 118 -3.30 5.93 22.75
N ARG A 119 -3.01 7.16 22.36
CA ARG A 119 -3.64 8.31 23.02
C ARG A 119 -5.14 8.30 22.81
N GLN A 120 -5.56 7.92 21.63
CA GLN A 120 -6.98 7.87 21.31
C GLN A 120 -7.68 6.82 22.15
N LEU A 121 -7.07 5.66 22.31
CA LEU A 121 -7.62 4.61 23.16
C LEU A 121 -7.70 5.04 24.60
N ASP A 122 -6.67 5.69 25.09
CA ASP A 122 -6.68 6.18 26.47
C ASP A 122 -7.79 7.20 26.68
N THR A 123 -7.97 8.09 25.73
CA THR A 123 -9.03 9.09 25.80
C THR A 123 -10.40 8.43 25.79
N ASP A 124 -10.57 7.44 24.94
CA ASP A 124 -11.86 6.74 24.85
C ASP A 124 -12.18 6.00 26.14
N LEU A 125 -11.16 5.44 26.77
CA LEU A 125 -11.37 4.72 28.02
C LEU A 125 -11.70 5.66 29.17
N ASP A 126 -11.06 6.81 29.21
CA ASP A 126 -11.26 7.75 30.31
C ASP A 126 -12.51 8.60 30.11
N GLY A 127 -12.75 9.05 28.87
CA GLY A 127 -13.84 9.97 28.58
C GLY A 127 -15.20 9.44 28.95
N PRO A 128 -15.61 8.29 28.45
CA PRO A 128 -16.94 7.77 28.75
C PRO A 128 -17.13 7.48 30.22
N ALA A 129 -16.11 7.01 30.88
CA ALA A 129 -16.18 6.68 32.29
C ALA A 129 -16.42 7.91 33.13
N THR A 130 -15.82 9.01 32.76
CA THR A 130 -15.99 10.26 33.50
C THR A 130 -17.36 10.87 33.27
N GLU A 131 -17.92 10.64 32.13
CA GLU A 131 -19.19 11.22 31.78
C GLU A 131 -20.36 10.64 32.54
N SER A 132 -20.25 9.39 32.84
CA SER A 132 -21.33 8.74 33.57
C SER A 132 -21.26 9.03 35.04
#